data_e6924f9af08952789984ae1d91626d6d
#
_entry.id   e6924f9af08952789984ae1d91626d6d
#
_cell.length_a   1.000
_cell.length_b   1.000
_cell.length_c   1.000
_cell.angle_alpha   90.00
_cell.angle_beta   90.00
_cell.angle_gamma   90.00
#
_symmetry.space_group_name_H-M   'P 1'
#
loop_
_entity.id
_entity.type
_entity.pdbx_description
1 polymer ?
#
loop_
_entity_poly.entity_id
_entity_poly.type
_entity_poly.pdbx_seq_one_letter_code
_entity_poly.pdbx_strand_id
1 'polypeptide(L)'
;MKISLANRMKGFQPLIFSELSAYKTQKIAQGCSMIDLSIGSPDLSPPDFIKDALSKAVRDDEAYGYTLTGIKEFNQAVATYYKQNYQISLNADTEVLLSMGSQDALVHIPMVFSNPGDYVLVPDPGYTAYDAGIAMAESVPYYMPLKKENGFLPDLKTIPEEVAEKTSMMILNFPGNPVPVQATEAFYQQAIAFAKRYNILIIHDFAYGELYFDGKKPISFLQMEGAMEVGVETNSLSKSFNLAGGRIGYLAGNAEIIRQFNRMKSNLDYGVFRPMQEAGILALLEGQAFCAQSREIYQKRRDAFVQTAAQYGWDIPSPEGGMFMWAPVPSNMTSMNFALSVMDECHVVITPGHAFGPSGEGYVRIALVQNEGKLTEAAKKIGETFFSKETLTHV
;
A
#
# COMPACT_ATOMS: atom_id res chain seq x y z
N MET A 1 22.79 0.84 -34.17
CA MET A 1 21.83 1.92 -33.79
C MET A 1 21.99 2.16 -32.29
N LYS A 2 22.19 3.39 -31.81
CA LYS A 2 22.25 3.71 -30.39
C LYS A 2 20.85 4.14 -29.94
N ILE A 3 20.23 3.35 -29.08
CA ILE A 3 18.91 3.68 -28.52
C ILE A 3 19.13 4.65 -27.36
N SER A 4 18.51 5.83 -27.41
CA SER A 4 18.56 6.83 -26.35
C SER A 4 17.27 6.75 -25.53
N LEU A 5 17.41 6.75 -24.19
CA LEU A 5 16.29 6.79 -23.26
C LEU A 5 15.84 8.23 -23.02
N ALA A 6 14.54 8.41 -22.77
CA ALA A 6 14.00 9.69 -22.30
C ALA A 6 14.54 10.03 -20.89
N ASN A 7 14.66 11.34 -20.59
CA ASN A 7 15.22 11.80 -19.30
C ASN A 7 14.44 11.26 -18.08
N ARG A 8 13.13 11.12 -18.19
CA ARG A 8 12.28 10.59 -17.10
C ARG A 8 12.65 9.16 -16.68
N MET A 9 13.29 8.38 -17.56
CA MET A 9 13.77 7.04 -17.23
C MET A 9 14.86 7.02 -16.15
N LYS A 10 15.52 8.15 -15.87
CA LYS A 10 16.48 8.28 -14.77
C LYS A 10 15.82 8.15 -13.39
N GLY A 11 14.51 8.44 -13.28
CA GLY A 11 13.72 8.24 -12.06
C GLY A 11 13.37 6.79 -11.76
N PHE A 12 13.55 5.87 -12.74
CA PHE A 12 13.28 4.45 -12.56
C PHE A 12 14.58 3.70 -12.24
N GLN A 13 14.91 3.61 -10.96
CA GLN A 13 16.09 2.86 -10.52
C GLN A 13 15.80 1.35 -10.50
N PRO A 14 16.83 0.48 -10.73
CA PRO A 14 16.70 -0.95 -10.48
C PRO A 14 16.25 -1.17 -9.04
N LEU A 15 15.17 -1.91 -8.86
CA LEU A 15 14.63 -2.16 -7.53
C LEU A 15 15.54 -3.11 -6.75
N ILE A 16 15.85 -2.78 -5.51
CA ILE A 16 16.51 -3.65 -4.51
C ILE A 16 15.81 -5.01 -4.42
N PHE A 17 14.51 -5.02 -4.67
CA PHE A 17 13.70 -6.24 -4.79
C PHE A 17 14.23 -7.23 -5.84
N SER A 18 14.83 -6.74 -6.94
CA SER A 18 15.41 -7.60 -7.97
C SER A 18 16.68 -8.29 -7.48
N GLU A 19 17.51 -7.58 -6.71
CA GLU A 19 18.74 -8.12 -6.12
C GLU A 19 18.42 -9.18 -5.07
N LEU A 20 17.46 -8.89 -4.17
CA LEU A 20 16.99 -9.86 -3.18
C LEU A 20 16.37 -11.10 -3.83
N SER A 21 15.62 -10.91 -4.91
CA SER A 21 15.02 -12.01 -5.66
C SER A 21 16.08 -12.89 -6.33
N ALA A 22 17.11 -12.27 -6.92
CA ALA A 22 18.23 -13.00 -7.50
C ALA A 22 18.99 -13.80 -6.44
N TYR A 23 19.29 -13.18 -5.29
CA TYR A 23 19.96 -13.84 -4.18
C TYR A 23 19.15 -15.01 -3.61
N LYS A 24 17.85 -14.80 -3.38
CA LYS A 24 16.92 -15.88 -2.99
C LYS A 24 16.96 -17.04 -3.99
N THR A 25 16.90 -16.75 -5.29
CA THR A 25 16.92 -17.76 -6.34
C THR A 25 18.22 -18.58 -6.29
N GLN A 26 19.34 -17.93 -6.05
CA GLN A 26 20.63 -18.60 -5.87
C GLN A 26 20.63 -19.55 -4.68
N LYS A 27 20.09 -19.13 -3.51
CA LYS A 27 19.98 -19.98 -2.32
C LYS A 27 19.08 -21.20 -2.53
N ILE A 28 17.96 -21.02 -3.22
CA ILE A 28 17.06 -22.14 -3.58
C ILE A 28 17.78 -23.11 -4.50
N ALA A 29 18.55 -22.65 -5.47
CA ALA A 29 19.35 -23.50 -6.36
C ALA A 29 20.44 -24.29 -5.62
N GLN A 30 20.89 -23.80 -4.46
CA GLN A 30 21.82 -24.48 -3.56
C GLN A 30 21.12 -25.51 -2.63
N GLY A 31 19.80 -25.70 -2.76
CA GLY A 31 19.01 -26.65 -1.97
C GLY A 31 18.43 -26.09 -0.68
N CYS A 32 18.52 -24.78 -0.42
CA CYS A 32 17.93 -24.17 0.77
C CYS A 32 16.41 -24.06 0.63
N SER A 33 15.66 -24.54 1.64
CA SER A 33 14.22 -24.27 1.76
C SER A 33 14.03 -22.91 2.45
N MET A 34 13.40 -21.96 1.74
CA MET A 34 13.26 -20.58 2.21
C MET A 34 11.83 -20.28 2.70
N ILE A 35 11.71 -19.56 3.81
CA ILE A 35 10.45 -18.96 4.24
C ILE A 35 10.43 -17.53 3.67
N ASP A 36 9.59 -17.28 2.68
CA ASP A 36 9.53 -15.98 2.02
C ASP A 36 8.49 -15.06 2.68
N LEU A 37 8.95 -14.01 3.35
CA LEU A 37 8.17 -12.96 4.01
C LEU A 37 8.43 -11.57 3.36
N SER A 38 8.92 -11.55 2.11
CA SER A 38 9.17 -10.31 1.36
C SER A 38 8.02 -9.93 0.42
N ILE A 39 7.08 -10.84 0.15
CA ILE A 39 6.07 -10.72 -0.88
C ILE A 39 4.97 -9.74 -0.45
N GLY A 40 4.65 -8.76 -1.30
CA GLY A 40 3.60 -7.77 -1.07
C GLY A 40 2.21 -8.17 -1.60
N SER A 41 1.96 -9.45 -1.84
CA SER A 41 0.67 -9.98 -2.33
C SER A 41 0.05 -10.92 -1.30
N PRO A 42 -1.28 -10.89 -1.09
CA PRO A 42 -1.96 -11.89 -0.29
C PRO A 42 -1.65 -13.32 -0.78
N ASP A 43 -1.53 -14.24 0.17
CA ASP A 43 -1.31 -15.68 -0.08
C ASP A 43 -2.61 -16.49 -0.09
N LEU A 44 -3.69 -15.90 0.39
CA LEU A 44 -5.01 -16.52 0.44
C LEU A 44 -5.75 -16.32 -0.89
N SER A 45 -6.62 -17.28 -1.22
CA SER A 45 -7.49 -17.19 -2.39
C SER A 45 -8.64 -16.21 -2.18
N PRO A 46 -9.20 -15.63 -3.26
CA PRO A 46 -10.49 -14.96 -3.21
C PRO A 46 -11.59 -15.93 -2.73
N PRO A 47 -12.67 -15.43 -2.09
CA PRO A 47 -13.78 -16.28 -1.68
C PRO A 47 -14.52 -16.87 -2.88
N ASP A 48 -15.15 -18.04 -2.67
CA ASP A 48 -15.77 -18.80 -3.76
C ASP A 48 -16.89 -18.01 -4.47
N PHE A 49 -17.70 -17.25 -3.73
CA PHE A 49 -18.76 -16.45 -4.34
C PHE A 49 -18.26 -15.42 -5.37
N ILE A 50 -17.04 -14.87 -5.19
CA ILE A 50 -16.39 -13.97 -6.16
C ILE A 50 -15.92 -14.77 -7.38
N LYS A 51 -15.32 -15.95 -7.17
CA LYS A 51 -14.87 -16.83 -8.26
C LYS A 51 -16.05 -17.34 -9.10
N ASP A 52 -17.15 -17.67 -8.44
CA ASP A 52 -18.39 -18.13 -9.10
C ASP A 52 -19.02 -17.00 -9.93
N ALA A 53 -19.09 -15.79 -9.37
CA ALA A 53 -19.56 -14.60 -10.08
C ALA A 53 -18.72 -14.33 -11.33
N LEU A 54 -17.39 -14.35 -11.19
CA LEU A 54 -16.48 -14.18 -12.32
C LEU A 54 -16.67 -15.27 -13.37
N SER A 55 -16.75 -16.55 -12.94
CA SER A 55 -16.98 -17.70 -13.82
C SER A 55 -18.30 -17.61 -14.60
N LYS A 56 -19.34 -17.06 -13.98
CA LYS A 56 -20.64 -16.81 -14.62
C LYS A 56 -20.54 -15.66 -15.62
N ALA A 57 -19.94 -14.54 -15.21
CA ALA A 57 -19.85 -13.33 -16.02
C ALA A 57 -19.04 -13.51 -17.30
N VAL A 58 -17.96 -14.32 -17.28
CA VAL A 58 -17.16 -14.60 -18.50
C VAL A 58 -17.88 -15.43 -19.55
N ARG A 59 -19.08 -15.96 -19.27
CA ARG A 59 -19.90 -16.69 -20.25
C ARG A 59 -20.90 -15.80 -20.97
N ASP A 60 -21.03 -14.54 -20.56
CA ASP A 60 -21.85 -13.54 -21.22
C ASP A 60 -21.09 -12.97 -22.42
N ASP A 61 -21.61 -13.19 -23.62
CA ASP A 61 -21.00 -12.72 -24.87
C ASP A 61 -20.93 -11.17 -24.92
N GLU A 62 -21.81 -10.46 -24.20
CA GLU A 62 -21.81 -9.00 -24.14
C GLU A 62 -20.76 -8.44 -23.15
N ALA A 63 -20.11 -9.29 -22.38
CA ALA A 63 -19.13 -8.87 -21.38
C ALA A 63 -17.76 -8.45 -21.95
N TYR A 64 -17.54 -8.62 -23.26
CA TYR A 64 -16.24 -8.44 -23.91
C TYR A 64 -16.04 -7.06 -24.55
N GLY A 65 -17.03 -6.17 -24.46
CA GLY A 65 -16.89 -4.79 -24.92
C GLY A 65 -16.02 -3.93 -23.99
N TYR A 66 -15.51 -2.82 -24.49
CA TYR A 66 -14.78 -1.83 -23.70
C TYR A 66 -15.70 -1.14 -22.67
N THR A 67 -15.14 -0.85 -21.48
CA THR A 67 -15.86 -0.16 -20.40
C THR A 67 -15.03 1.03 -19.91
N LEU A 68 -14.94 2.07 -20.73
CA LEU A 68 -14.02 3.22 -20.58
C LEU A 68 -13.98 3.84 -19.17
N THR A 69 -15.14 4.00 -18.55
CA THR A 69 -15.29 4.62 -17.21
C THR A 69 -15.77 3.64 -16.13
N GLY A 70 -15.83 2.35 -16.50
CA GLY A 70 -16.49 1.33 -15.70
C GLY A 70 -18.00 1.25 -15.93
N ILE A 71 -18.61 0.16 -15.47
CA ILE A 71 -20.06 0.03 -15.48
C ILE A 71 -20.66 0.83 -14.32
N LYS A 72 -21.84 1.40 -14.55
CA LYS A 72 -22.51 2.27 -13.57
C LYS A 72 -22.77 1.56 -12.23
N GLU A 73 -23.11 0.29 -12.29
CA GLU A 73 -23.38 -0.57 -11.16
C GLU A 73 -22.18 -0.72 -10.24
N PHE A 74 -20.94 -0.73 -10.80
CA PHE A 74 -19.72 -0.77 -9.98
C PHE A 74 -19.54 0.51 -9.18
N ASN A 75 -19.69 1.67 -9.80
CA ASN A 75 -19.59 2.95 -9.09
C ASN A 75 -20.69 3.10 -8.02
N GLN A 76 -21.90 2.60 -8.29
CA GLN A 76 -22.99 2.56 -7.31
C GLN A 76 -22.66 1.63 -6.13
N ALA A 77 -22.03 0.48 -6.40
CA ALA A 77 -21.58 -0.43 -5.35
C ALA A 77 -20.50 0.22 -4.47
N VAL A 78 -19.55 0.96 -5.05
CA VAL A 78 -18.55 1.73 -4.30
C VAL A 78 -19.24 2.79 -3.41
N ALA A 79 -20.16 3.59 -3.95
CA ALA A 79 -20.88 4.59 -3.18
C ALA A 79 -21.69 3.96 -2.03
N THR A 80 -22.34 2.81 -2.27
CA THR A 80 -23.05 2.04 -1.26
C THR A 80 -22.09 1.54 -0.18
N TYR A 81 -20.95 1.00 -0.56
CA TYR A 81 -19.91 0.54 0.36
C TYR A 81 -19.41 1.66 1.28
N TYR A 82 -19.12 2.86 0.74
CA TYR A 82 -18.72 4.01 1.56
C TYR A 82 -19.82 4.46 2.51
N LYS A 83 -21.07 4.46 2.06
CA LYS A 83 -22.20 4.82 2.91
C LYS A 83 -22.35 3.85 4.09
N GLN A 84 -22.24 2.55 3.83
CA GLN A 84 -22.40 1.52 4.86
C GLN A 84 -21.23 1.46 5.84
N ASN A 85 -20.02 1.60 5.32
CA ASN A 85 -18.80 1.34 6.09
C ASN A 85 -18.22 2.59 6.77
N TYR A 86 -18.40 3.78 6.18
CA TYR A 86 -17.79 5.02 6.61
C TYR A 86 -18.79 6.16 6.83
N GLN A 87 -20.08 5.94 6.56
CA GLN A 87 -21.16 6.95 6.64
C GLN A 87 -20.96 8.11 5.66
N ILE A 88 -20.21 7.90 4.59
CA ILE A 88 -19.93 8.88 3.53
C ILE A 88 -20.93 8.69 2.40
N SER A 89 -21.58 9.78 1.98
CA SER A 89 -22.48 9.78 0.82
C SER A 89 -21.71 10.29 -0.38
N LEU A 90 -21.51 9.43 -1.39
CA LEU A 90 -20.84 9.75 -2.65
C LEU A 90 -21.85 9.77 -3.80
N ASN A 91 -21.67 10.71 -4.74
CA ASN A 91 -22.36 10.66 -6.00
C ASN A 91 -21.60 9.67 -6.93
N ALA A 92 -22.24 8.54 -7.22
CA ALA A 92 -21.63 7.48 -8.03
C ALA A 92 -21.27 7.90 -9.45
N ASP A 93 -21.92 8.92 -10.01
CA ASP A 93 -21.69 9.37 -11.38
C ASP A 93 -20.52 10.37 -11.48
N THR A 94 -20.17 11.07 -10.39
CA THR A 94 -19.18 12.17 -10.42
C THR A 94 -18.06 12.05 -9.41
N GLU A 95 -18.24 11.29 -8.33
CA GLU A 95 -17.31 11.21 -7.20
C GLU A 95 -16.69 9.81 -7.05
N VAL A 96 -16.92 8.92 -8.01
CA VAL A 96 -16.36 7.56 -8.06
C VAL A 96 -15.85 7.26 -9.47
N LEU A 97 -14.69 6.63 -9.56
CA LEU A 97 -14.12 6.16 -10.82
C LEU A 97 -13.45 4.81 -10.62
N LEU A 98 -13.77 3.85 -11.49
CA LEU A 98 -13.07 2.58 -11.61
C LEU A 98 -11.61 2.77 -12.01
N SER A 99 -10.70 1.97 -11.44
CA SER A 99 -9.27 1.94 -11.79
C SER A 99 -8.73 0.52 -11.92
N MET A 100 -7.61 0.36 -12.64
CA MET A 100 -6.90 -0.92 -12.78
C MET A 100 -6.06 -1.24 -11.53
N GLY A 101 -6.73 -1.32 -10.37
CA GLY A 101 -6.12 -1.31 -9.04
C GLY A 101 -5.73 0.10 -8.62
N SER A 102 -5.40 0.29 -7.32
CA SER A 102 -5.00 1.60 -6.79
C SER A 102 -3.74 2.16 -7.45
N GLN A 103 -2.82 1.29 -7.89
CA GLN A 103 -1.57 1.71 -8.53
C GLN A 103 -1.81 2.50 -9.83
N ASP A 104 -2.88 2.23 -10.58
CA ASP A 104 -3.27 3.00 -11.76
C ASP A 104 -3.45 4.49 -11.40
N ALA A 105 -4.24 4.78 -10.37
CA ALA A 105 -4.44 6.15 -9.90
C ALA A 105 -3.13 6.76 -9.36
N LEU A 106 -2.40 6.03 -8.51
CA LEU A 106 -1.17 6.51 -7.87
C LEU A 106 -0.06 6.89 -8.86
N VAL A 107 0.03 6.17 -9.99
CA VAL A 107 1.04 6.45 -11.01
C VAL A 107 0.59 7.54 -11.98
N HIS A 108 -0.69 7.62 -12.29
CA HIS A 108 -1.18 8.52 -13.34
C HIS A 108 -1.72 9.86 -12.83
N ILE A 109 -2.24 9.97 -11.61
CA ILE A 109 -2.73 11.26 -11.08
C ILE A 109 -1.64 12.35 -11.09
N PRO A 110 -0.37 12.08 -10.73
CA PRO A 110 0.69 13.08 -10.85
C PRO A 110 0.81 13.70 -12.26
N MET A 111 0.59 12.90 -13.31
CA MET A 111 0.63 13.40 -14.69
C MET A 111 -0.51 14.36 -15.04
N VAL A 112 -1.60 14.38 -14.26
CA VAL A 112 -2.75 15.27 -14.46
C VAL A 112 -2.58 16.58 -13.72
N PHE A 113 -1.99 16.55 -12.51
CA PHE A 113 -2.05 17.65 -11.56
C PHE A 113 -0.70 18.23 -11.18
N SER A 114 0.41 17.67 -11.67
CA SER A 114 1.75 18.20 -11.46
C SER A 114 2.42 18.58 -12.76
N ASN A 115 3.13 19.70 -12.77
CA ASN A 115 4.01 20.09 -13.86
C ASN A 115 5.44 19.63 -13.60
N PRO A 116 6.30 19.55 -14.63
CA PRO A 116 7.71 19.34 -14.43
C PRO A 116 8.31 20.36 -13.43
N GLY A 117 8.94 19.83 -12.38
CA GLY A 117 9.56 20.61 -11.31
C GLY A 117 8.66 20.98 -10.14
N ASP A 118 7.35 20.72 -10.17
CA ASP A 118 6.48 20.85 -9.00
C ASP A 118 6.86 19.79 -7.94
N TYR A 119 6.73 20.13 -6.67
CA TYR A 119 6.94 19.14 -5.61
C TYR A 119 5.69 18.26 -5.41
N VAL A 120 5.96 16.99 -5.10
CA VAL A 120 4.97 16.04 -4.58
C VAL A 120 5.44 15.56 -3.22
N LEU A 121 4.66 15.82 -2.17
CA LEU A 121 4.94 15.34 -0.81
C LEU A 121 4.64 13.85 -0.73
N VAL A 122 5.63 13.04 -0.33
CA VAL A 122 5.50 11.58 -0.24
C VAL A 122 6.01 11.07 1.11
N PRO A 123 5.38 10.03 1.69
CA PRO A 123 5.89 9.42 2.90
C PRO A 123 7.25 8.75 2.65
N ASP A 124 8.16 8.86 3.61
CA ASP A 124 9.46 8.17 3.62
C ASP A 124 9.66 7.50 4.99
N PRO A 125 9.68 6.16 5.05
CA PRO A 125 9.56 5.21 3.94
C PRO A 125 8.15 5.18 3.33
N GLY A 126 8.06 4.89 2.03
CA GLY A 126 6.82 4.87 1.26
C GLY A 126 6.73 3.73 0.24
N TYR A 127 5.55 3.54 -0.34
CA TYR A 127 5.36 2.57 -1.40
C TYR A 127 6.06 3.04 -2.69
N THR A 128 6.89 2.19 -3.26
CA THR A 128 7.77 2.53 -4.39
C THR A 128 7.06 2.97 -5.67
N ALA A 129 5.76 2.69 -5.82
CA ALA A 129 5.00 3.16 -6.97
C ALA A 129 4.75 4.68 -6.96
N TYR A 130 4.88 5.35 -5.81
CA TYR A 130 4.73 6.82 -5.75
C TYR A 130 5.82 7.50 -6.56
N ASP A 131 7.08 7.07 -6.38
CA ASP A 131 8.22 7.62 -7.14
C ASP A 131 8.07 7.41 -8.65
N ALA A 132 7.47 6.27 -9.06
CA ALA A 132 7.19 6.01 -10.46
C ALA A 132 6.22 7.05 -11.07
N GLY A 133 5.13 7.36 -10.37
CA GLY A 133 4.17 8.38 -10.80
C GLY A 133 4.80 9.77 -10.89
N ILE A 134 5.60 10.14 -9.88
CA ILE A 134 6.31 11.42 -9.82
C ILE A 134 7.32 11.53 -10.96
N ALA A 135 8.09 10.47 -11.23
CA ALA A 135 9.04 10.42 -12.34
C ALA A 135 8.35 10.54 -13.72
N MET A 136 7.18 9.91 -13.88
CA MET A 136 6.39 10.03 -15.12
C MET A 136 5.87 11.46 -15.35
N ALA A 137 5.53 12.17 -14.29
CA ALA A 137 5.13 13.58 -14.34
C ALA A 137 6.31 14.56 -14.44
N GLU A 138 7.55 14.08 -14.36
CA GLU A 138 8.77 14.90 -14.28
C GLU A 138 8.75 15.88 -13.08
N SER A 139 7.99 15.52 -12.03
CA SER A 139 7.90 16.26 -10.77
C SER A 139 9.01 15.85 -9.81
N VAL A 140 9.14 16.55 -8.69
CA VAL A 140 10.20 16.36 -7.71
C VAL A 140 9.60 15.77 -6.42
N PRO A 141 10.01 14.59 -5.96
CA PRO A 141 9.56 14.08 -4.68
C PRO A 141 10.15 14.91 -3.54
N TYR A 142 9.30 15.32 -2.59
CA TYR A 142 9.73 15.83 -1.29
C TYR A 142 9.34 14.81 -0.23
N TYR A 143 10.33 14.18 0.35
CA TYR A 143 10.14 13.08 1.29
C TYR A 143 9.77 13.59 2.67
N MET A 144 8.64 13.10 3.21
CA MET A 144 8.15 13.37 4.56
C MET A 144 8.57 12.21 5.48
N PRO A 145 9.58 12.38 6.35
CA PRO A 145 10.08 11.29 7.19
C PRO A 145 9.02 10.77 8.17
N LEU A 146 8.76 9.46 8.17
CA LEU A 146 7.90 8.78 9.12
C LEU A 146 8.74 8.30 10.31
N LYS A 147 8.83 9.11 11.35
CA LYS A 147 9.68 8.85 12.51
C LYS A 147 8.91 8.24 13.68
N LYS A 148 9.56 7.32 14.42
CA LYS A 148 9.00 6.65 15.60
C LYS A 148 8.50 7.64 16.65
N GLU A 149 9.25 8.70 16.92
CA GLU A 149 8.91 9.76 17.88
C GLU A 149 7.61 10.51 17.53
N ASN A 150 7.21 10.51 16.26
CA ASN A 150 5.95 11.09 15.80
C ASN A 150 4.86 10.01 15.53
N GLY A 151 5.03 8.80 16.07
CA GLY A 151 4.12 7.68 15.80
C GLY A 151 4.09 7.27 14.33
N PHE A 152 5.18 7.49 13.60
CA PHE A 152 5.29 7.27 12.15
C PHE A 152 4.28 8.07 11.30
N LEU A 153 3.82 9.22 11.80
CA LEU A 153 3.08 10.21 11.00
C LEU A 153 4.02 11.33 10.55
N PRO A 154 3.81 11.93 9.36
CA PRO A 154 4.62 13.07 8.92
C PRO A 154 4.41 14.29 9.84
N ASP A 155 5.46 15.03 10.11
CA ASP A 155 5.35 16.34 10.74
C ASP A 155 5.28 17.42 9.67
N LEU A 156 4.06 17.88 9.35
CA LEU A 156 3.82 18.88 8.31
C LEU A 156 4.44 20.25 8.63
N LYS A 157 4.77 20.52 9.89
CA LYS A 157 5.40 21.79 10.31
C LYS A 157 6.86 21.87 9.87
N THR A 158 7.48 20.73 9.54
CA THR A 158 8.88 20.68 9.09
C THR A 158 9.03 20.94 7.59
N ILE A 159 7.92 21.06 6.86
CA ILE A 159 7.94 21.35 5.42
C ILE A 159 8.22 22.86 5.25
N PRO A 160 9.32 23.24 4.55
CA PRO A 160 9.62 24.63 4.28
C PRO A 160 8.51 25.31 3.47
N GLU A 161 8.23 26.58 3.75
CA GLU A 161 7.17 27.34 3.06
C GLU A 161 7.41 27.39 1.55
N GLU A 162 8.63 27.59 1.11
CA GLU A 162 9.05 27.61 -0.30
C GLU A 162 8.81 26.28 -1.03
N VAL A 163 8.82 25.15 -0.29
CA VAL A 163 8.44 23.83 -0.81
C VAL A 163 6.93 23.70 -0.88
N ALA A 164 6.23 24.09 0.20
CA ALA A 164 4.78 24.02 0.26
C ALA A 164 4.11 24.83 -0.85
N GLU A 165 4.62 26.03 -1.13
CA GLU A 165 4.11 26.92 -2.21
C GLU A 165 4.27 26.35 -3.62
N LYS A 166 5.24 25.45 -3.82
CA LYS A 166 5.50 24.78 -5.11
C LYS A 166 4.98 23.34 -5.15
N THR A 167 4.28 22.93 -4.11
CA THR A 167 3.75 21.56 -4.01
C THR A 167 2.39 21.47 -4.71
N SER A 168 2.27 20.55 -5.64
CA SER A 168 1.00 20.25 -6.32
C SER A 168 0.14 19.25 -5.56
N MET A 169 0.77 18.24 -4.92
CA MET A 169 0.04 17.18 -4.23
C MET A 169 0.79 16.58 -3.05
N MET A 170 0.03 15.93 -2.17
CA MET A 170 0.49 15.15 -1.01
C MET A 170 -0.10 13.75 -1.06
N ILE A 171 0.74 12.72 -0.94
CA ILE A 171 0.31 11.32 -0.85
C ILE A 171 0.36 10.89 0.61
N LEU A 172 -0.73 10.28 1.09
CA LEU A 172 -0.87 9.70 2.42
C LEU A 172 -1.23 8.21 2.29
N ASN A 173 -0.73 7.36 3.19
CA ASN A 173 -1.00 5.91 3.16
C ASN A 173 -1.07 5.36 4.59
N PHE A 174 -2.30 5.25 5.14
CA PHE A 174 -2.57 4.82 6.52
C PHE A 174 -3.83 3.94 6.61
N PRO A 175 -3.73 2.63 7.00
CA PRO A 175 -2.50 1.88 7.26
C PRO A 175 -1.67 1.69 6.01
N GLY A 176 -0.33 1.70 6.16
CA GLY A 176 0.58 1.85 5.05
C GLY A 176 1.39 0.60 4.66
N ASN A 177 2.09 0.75 3.58
CA ASN A 177 3.20 -0.08 3.14
C ASN A 177 4.43 0.83 2.93
N PRO A 178 5.49 0.66 3.74
CA PRO A 178 5.77 -0.48 4.63
C PRO A 178 5.29 -0.30 6.08
N VAL A 179 4.88 0.91 6.49
CA VAL A 179 4.62 1.26 7.89
C VAL A 179 3.15 1.03 8.25
N PRO A 180 2.84 0.06 9.16
CA PRO A 180 1.48 -0.41 9.39
C PRO A 180 0.76 0.33 10.53
N VAL A 181 0.83 1.66 10.55
CA VAL A 181 0.17 2.52 11.54
C VAL A 181 -1.09 3.17 10.97
N GLN A 182 -2.01 3.56 11.83
CA GLN A 182 -3.20 4.32 11.47
C GLN A 182 -3.00 5.82 11.71
N ALA A 183 -3.58 6.65 10.85
CA ALA A 183 -3.61 8.08 11.09
C ALA A 183 -4.75 8.46 12.06
N THR A 184 -4.56 9.53 12.81
CA THR A 184 -5.57 10.10 13.71
C THR A 184 -6.43 11.15 12.98
N GLU A 185 -7.65 11.41 13.48
CA GLU A 185 -8.48 12.51 12.99
C GLU A 185 -7.73 13.84 13.01
N ALA A 186 -7.01 14.12 14.11
CA ALA A 186 -6.24 15.34 14.27
C ALA A 186 -5.17 15.49 13.19
N PHE A 187 -4.51 14.41 12.78
CA PHE A 187 -3.53 14.44 11.69
C PHE A 187 -4.21 14.74 10.34
N TYR A 188 -5.32 14.07 10.03
CA TYR A 188 -6.04 14.35 8.78
C TYR A 188 -6.56 15.78 8.71
N GLN A 189 -7.08 16.33 9.82
CA GLN A 189 -7.50 17.73 9.86
C GLN A 189 -6.34 18.70 9.64
N GLN A 190 -5.16 18.42 10.21
CA GLN A 190 -3.95 19.19 9.94
C GLN A 190 -3.53 19.11 8.46
N ALA A 191 -3.59 17.91 7.86
CA ALA A 191 -3.26 17.73 6.45
C ALA A 191 -4.24 18.48 5.54
N ILE A 192 -5.54 18.45 5.84
CA ILE A 192 -6.57 19.20 5.10
C ILE A 192 -6.34 20.73 5.22
N ALA A 193 -6.07 21.21 6.43
CA ALA A 193 -5.79 22.63 6.64
C ALA A 193 -4.53 23.10 5.89
N PHE A 194 -3.48 22.26 5.91
CA PHE A 194 -2.25 22.49 5.15
C PHE A 194 -2.53 22.51 3.63
N ALA A 195 -3.28 21.53 3.14
CA ALA A 195 -3.65 21.43 1.73
C ALA A 195 -4.49 22.65 1.26
N LYS A 196 -5.46 23.10 2.06
CA LYS A 196 -6.25 24.29 1.76
C LYS A 196 -5.38 25.56 1.74
N ARG A 197 -4.44 25.70 2.69
CA ARG A 197 -3.55 26.88 2.77
C ARG A 197 -2.67 27.02 1.53
N TYR A 198 -2.13 25.92 1.01
CA TYR A 198 -1.16 25.94 -0.08
C TYR A 198 -1.71 25.43 -1.43
N ASN A 199 -3.03 25.20 -1.51
CA ASN A 199 -3.71 24.68 -2.70
C ASN A 199 -3.12 23.31 -3.18
N ILE A 200 -2.90 22.40 -2.26
CA ILE A 200 -2.32 21.08 -2.48
C ILE A 200 -3.43 20.05 -2.58
N LEU A 201 -3.36 19.15 -3.57
CA LEU A 201 -4.25 18.03 -3.71
C LEU A 201 -3.79 16.88 -2.79
N ILE A 202 -4.69 16.25 -2.04
CA ILE A 202 -4.39 15.06 -1.23
C ILE A 202 -4.84 13.79 -1.95
N ILE A 203 -3.94 12.81 -2.05
CA ILE A 203 -4.26 11.44 -2.44
C ILE A 203 -4.05 10.55 -1.22
N HIS A 204 -5.14 9.96 -0.72
CA HIS A 204 -5.05 8.95 0.33
C HIS A 204 -5.06 7.54 -0.29
N ASP A 205 -3.93 6.84 -0.22
CA ASP A 205 -3.85 5.41 -0.59
C ASP A 205 -4.40 4.58 0.58
N PHE A 206 -5.60 4.06 0.41
CA PHE A 206 -6.34 3.33 1.45
C PHE A 206 -6.50 1.85 1.13
N ALA A 207 -5.55 1.28 0.40
CA ALA A 207 -5.58 -0.11 -0.06
C ALA A 207 -5.71 -1.14 1.08
N TYR A 208 -5.34 -0.79 2.31
CA TYR A 208 -5.40 -1.66 3.50
C TYR A 208 -6.54 -1.31 4.47
N GLY A 209 -7.51 -0.49 4.08
CA GLY A 209 -8.61 -0.06 4.94
C GLY A 209 -9.45 -1.17 5.56
N GLU A 210 -9.53 -2.34 4.90
CA GLU A 210 -10.22 -3.53 5.44
C GLU A 210 -9.33 -4.45 6.28
N LEU A 211 -8.01 -4.27 6.27
CA LEU A 211 -7.09 -5.06 7.08
C LEU A 211 -6.66 -4.26 8.31
N TYR A 212 -7.41 -4.39 9.39
CA TYR A 212 -7.15 -3.72 10.67
C TYR A 212 -7.26 -4.71 11.82
N PHE A 213 -6.64 -4.38 12.95
CA PHE A 213 -6.49 -5.29 14.08
C PHE A 213 -7.11 -4.72 15.35
N ASP A 214 -7.35 -5.59 16.34
CA ASP A 214 -7.84 -5.24 17.68
C ASP A 214 -9.17 -4.47 17.66
N GLY A 215 -9.99 -4.68 16.62
CA GLY A 215 -11.28 -4.00 16.43
C GLY A 215 -11.17 -2.51 16.08
N LYS A 216 -9.95 -1.99 15.85
CA LYS A 216 -9.71 -0.57 15.56
C LYS A 216 -9.79 -0.31 14.05
N LYS A 217 -10.99 -0.03 13.54
CA LYS A 217 -11.18 0.29 12.13
C LYS A 217 -10.48 1.62 11.78
N PRO A 218 -9.69 1.67 10.70
CA PRO A 218 -9.06 2.91 10.26
C PRO A 218 -10.09 3.91 9.75
N ILE A 219 -9.79 5.18 9.96
CA ILE A 219 -10.59 6.31 9.50
C ILE A 219 -10.35 6.48 8.00
N SER A 220 -11.41 6.57 7.19
CA SER A 220 -11.29 7.06 5.83
C SER A 220 -11.00 8.56 5.86
N PHE A 221 -10.02 9.00 5.08
CA PHE A 221 -9.72 10.43 4.92
C PHE A 221 -10.98 11.24 4.55
N LEU A 222 -11.84 10.66 3.71
CA LEU A 222 -13.07 11.31 3.25
C LEU A 222 -14.15 11.51 4.34
N GLN A 223 -13.97 10.93 5.55
CA GLN A 223 -14.84 11.22 6.71
C GLN A 223 -14.57 12.61 7.31
N MET A 224 -13.40 13.19 7.03
CA MET A 224 -13.00 14.46 7.62
C MET A 224 -13.68 15.63 6.93
N GLU A 225 -14.07 16.64 7.73
CA GLU A 225 -14.61 17.88 7.20
C GLU A 225 -13.59 18.54 6.25
N GLY A 226 -14.05 18.90 5.06
CA GLY A 226 -13.22 19.52 4.03
C GLY A 226 -12.37 18.57 3.19
N ALA A 227 -12.37 17.28 3.47
CA ALA A 227 -11.60 16.30 2.69
C ALA A 227 -12.05 16.24 1.22
N MET A 228 -13.38 16.27 1.00
CA MET A 228 -13.98 16.27 -0.35
C MET A 228 -13.63 17.55 -1.17
N GLU A 229 -13.16 18.60 -0.52
CA GLU A 229 -12.74 19.81 -1.22
C GLU A 229 -11.32 19.68 -1.79
N VAL A 230 -10.44 18.94 -1.10
CA VAL A 230 -9.00 18.93 -1.38
C VAL A 230 -8.46 17.60 -1.87
N GLY A 231 -9.26 16.51 -1.84
CA GLY A 231 -8.63 15.23 -2.10
C GLY A 231 -9.53 14.11 -2.57
N VAL A 232 -8.85 13.01 -2.80
CA VAL A 232 -9.43 11.72 -3.21
C VAL A 232 -8.78 10.59 -2.42
N GLU A 233 -9.52 9.49 -2.31
CA GLU A 233 -9.08 8.24 -1.72
C GLU A 233 -9.04 7.17 -2.79
N THR A 234 -7.92 6.45 -2.91
CA THR A 234 -7.83 5.28 -3.80
C THR A 234 -7.85 4.00 -3.00
N ASN A 235 -8.58 3.01 -3.49
CA ASN A 235 -8.70 1.72 -2.85
C ASN A 235 -8.57 0.58 -3.88
N SER A 236 -8.34 -0.63 -3.40
CA SER A 236 -8.11 -1.81 -4.22
C SER A 236 -8.75 -3.04 -3.64
N LEU A 237 -9.37 -3.86 -4.48
CA LEU A 237 -9.87 -5.17 -4.07
C LEU A 237 -8.73 -6.20 -3.93
N SER A 238 -7.51 -5.83 -4.27
CA SER A 238 -6.32 -6.69 -4.19
C SER A 238 -6.04 -7.22 -2.79
N LYS A 239 -6.26 -6.38 -1.76
CA LYS A 239 -5.92 -6.70 -0.36
C LYS A 239 -7.16 -7.13 0.42
N SER A 240 -8.28 -6.44 0.23
CA SER A 240 -9.53 -6.71 0.94
C SER A 240 -10.15 -8.05 0.56
N PHE A 241 -9.98 -8.47 -0.71
CA PHE A 241 -10.62 -9.68 -1.26
C PHE A 241 -9.64 -10.64 -1.93
N ASN A 242 -8.34 -10.49 -1.69
CA ASN A 242 -7.28 -11.33 -2.28
C ASN A 242 -7.31 -11.36 -3.82
N LEU A 243 -7.77 -10.29 -4.46
CA LEU A 243 -7.91 -10.15 -5.91
C LEU A 243 -6.73 -9.42 -6.56
N ALA A 244 -5.51 -9.62 -6.07
CA ALA A 244 -4.34 -8.88 -6.57
C ALA A 244 -4.13 -9.02 -8.08
N GLY A 245 -4.31 -10.22 -8.63
CA GLY A 245 -4.22 -10.49 -10.07
C GLY A 245 -5.39 -9.97 -10.89
N GLY A 246 -6.53 -9.65 -10.27
CA GLY A 246 -7.74 -9.14 -10.93
C GLY A 246 -7.63 -7.70 -11.40
N ARG A 247 -6.63 -6.95 -10.91
CA ARG A 247 -6.35 -5.56 -11.28
C ARG A 247 -7.59 -4.66 -11.22
N ILE A 248 -8.31 -4.69 -10.12
CA ILE A 248 -9.51 -3.87 -9.90
C ILE A 248 -9.38 -3.04 -8.62
N GLY A 249 -9.74 -1.78 -8.73
CA GLY A 249 -9.76 -0.78 -7.68
C GLY A 249 -10.64 0.38 -8.09
N TYR A 250 -10.63 1.42 -7.29
CA TYR A 250 -11.39 2.63 -7.56
C TYR A 250 -10.77 3.86 -6.90
N LEU A 251 -11.16 5.01 -7.39
CA LEU A 251 -10.89 6.33 -6.84
C LEU A 251 -12.23 6.91 -6.37
N ALA A 252 -12.26 7.53 -5.20
CA ALA A 252 -13.43 8.17 -4.65
C ALA A 252 -13.07 9.53 -4.06
N GLY A 253 -13.94 10.54 -4.14
CA GLY A 253 -13.73 11.86 -3.54
C GLY A 253 -14.08 13.02 -4.43
N ASN A 254 -13.25 14.05 -4.47
CA ASN A 254 -13.51 15.31 -5.17
C ASN A 254 -13.89 15.10 -6.64
N ALA A 255 -15.07 15.57 -7.03
CA ALA A 255 -15.64 15.35 -8.37
C ALA A 255 -14.79 15.96 -9.49
N GLU A 256 -14.13 17.09 -9.25
CA GLU A 256 -13.27 17.74 -10.27
C GLU A 256 -12.00 16.95 -10.49
N ILE A 257 -11.38 16.44 -9.42
CA ILE A 257 -10.21 15.54 -9.52
C ILE A 257 -10.59 14.27 -10.29
N ILE A 258 -11.71 13.65 -9.94
CA ILE A 258 -12.25 12.47 -10.63
C ILE A 258 -12.46 12.76 -12.11
N ARG A 259 -13.10 13.88 -12.44
CA ARG A 259 -13.39 14.28 -13.81
C ARG A 259 -12.13 14.46 -14.67
N GLN A 260 -11.12 15.16 -14.14
CA GLN A 260 -9.87 15.40 -14.86
C GLN A 260 -9.03 14.13 -15.02
N PHE A 261 -8.96 13.31 -13.96
CA PHE A 261 -8.30 12.03 -14.05
C PHE A 261 -8.98 11.09 -15.06
N ASN A 262 -10.32 11.02 -15.07
CA ASN A 262 -11.07 10.24 -16.04
C ASN A 262 -10.81 10.71 -17.48
N ARG A 263 -10.69 12.04 -17.70
CA ARG A 263 -10.35 12.58 -19.03
C ARG A 263 -9.00 12.06 -19.52
N MET A 264 -7.98 11.95 -18.67
CA MET A 264 -6.71 11.37 -19.07
C MET A 264 -6.84 9.85 -19.24
N LYS A 265 -7.43 9.16 -18.25
CA LYS A 265 -7.57 7.70 -18.22
C LYS A 265 -8.28 7.17 -19.49
N SER A 266 -9.31 7.84 -19.97
CA SER A 266 -10.03 7.48 -21.19
C SER A 266 -9.17 7.52 -22.46
N ASN A 267 -7.97 8.11 -22.40
CA ASN A 267 -6.98 8.14 -23.47
C ASN A 267 -5.79 7.17 -23.23
N LEU A 268 -5.67 6.59 -22.03
CA LEU A 268 -4.58 5.67 -21.66
C LEU A 268 -5.01 4.20 -21.74
N ASP A 269 -6.19 3.91 -21.25
CA ASP A 269 -6.74 2.55 -21.23
C ASP A 269 -8.24 2.60 -21.55
N TYR A 270 -8.81 1.44 -21.81
CA TYR A 270 -10.24 1.29 -22.12
C TYR A 270 -11.01 0.59 -20.99
N GLY A 271 -10.52 0.75 -19.75
CA GLY A 271 -11.18 0.26 -18.55
C GLY A 271 -10.79 -1.15 -18.13
N VAL A 272 -11.48 -1.67 -17.13
CA VAL A 272 -11.26 -3.01 -16.56
C VAL A 272 -12.25 -3.99 -17.20
N PHE A 273 -11.82 -5.21 -17.45
CA PHE A 273 -12.65 -6.28 -18.00
C PHE A 273 -13.97 -6.41 -17.22
N ARG A 274 -15.12 -6.32 -17.91
CA ARG A 274 -16.46 -6.21 -17.30
C ARG A 274 -16.76 -7.35 -16.30
N PRO A 275 -16.47 -8.63 -16.55
CA PRO A 275 -16.67 -9.69 -15.58
C PRO A 275 -15.95 -9.45 -14.24
N MET A 276 -14.79 -8.81 -14.25
CA MET A 276 -14.09 -8.46 -13.02
C MET A 276 -14.82 -7.35 -12.24
N GLN A 277 -15.47 -6.43 -12.93
CA GLN A 277 -16.29 -5.39 -12.28
C GLN A 277 -17.55 -6.01 -11.64
N GLU A 278 -18.21 -6.94 -12.31
CA GLU A 278 -19.37 -7.66 -11.77
C GLU A 278 -19.02 -8.48 -10.52
N ALA A 279 -17.87 -9.18 -10.55
CA ALA A 279 -17.34 -9.84 -9.37
C ALA A 279 -16.98 -8.84 -8.25
N GLY A 280 -16.45 -7.68 -8.61
CA GLY A 280 -16.12 -6.58 -7.70
C GLY A 280 -17.35 -5.98 -7.02
N ILE A 281 -18.49 -5.88 -7.70
CA ILE A 281 -19.77 -5.44 -7.13
C ILE A 281 -20.18 -6.35 -5.97
N LEU A 282 -20.17 -7.66 -6.18
CA LEU A 282 -20.49 -8.62 -5.13
C LEU A 282 -19.50 -8.57 -3.98
N ALA A 283 -18.20 -8.42 -4.29
CA ALA A 283 -17.17 -8.24 -3.27
C ALA A 283 -17.49 -7.05 -2.35
N LEU A 284 -17.84 -5.89 -2.91
CA LEU A 284 -18.13 -4.68 -2.16
C LEU A 284 -19.43 -4.77 -1.35
N LEU A 285 -20.49 -5.37 -1.92
CA LEU A 285 -21.82 -5.40 -1.31
C LEU A 285 -22.00 -6.56 -0.32
N GLU A 286 -21.36 -7.70 -0.56
CA GLU A 286 -21.61 -8.94 0.20
C GLU A 286 -20.37 -9.47 0.92
N GLY A 287 -19.18 -8.89 0.68
CA GLY A 287 -17.89 -9.42 1.11
C GLY A 287 -17.49 -9.13 2.56
N GLN A 288 -18.28 -8.47 3.38
CA GLN A 288 -17.91 -8.05 4.73
C GLN A 288 -17.55 -9.22 5.67
N ALA A 289 -18.28 -10.34 5.56
CA ALA A 289 -17.97 -11.54 6.32
C ALA A 289 -16.58 -12.12 5.97
N PHE A 290 -16.22 -12.10 4.69
CA PHE A 290 -14.89 -12.52 4.24
C PHE A 290 -13.78 -11.57 4.73
N CYS A 291 -14.00 -10.25 4.68
CA CYS A 291 -13.07 -9.28 5.24
C CYS A 291 -12.85 -9.52 6.74
N ALA A 292 -13.90 -9.84 7.51
CA ALA A 292 -13.79 -10.17 8.93
C ALA A 292 -12.92 -11.43 9.15
N GLN A 293 -13.15 -12.50 8.39
CA GLN A 293 -12.31 -13.71 8.45
C GLN A 293 -10.86 -13.43 8.08
N SER A 294 -10.61 -12.65 7.04
CA SER A 294 -9.26 -12.24 6.64
C SER A 294 -8.56 -11.47 7.76
N ARG A 295 -9.24 -10.52 8.41
CA ARG A 295 -8.70 -9.80 9.57
C ARG A 295 -8.27 -10.73 10.70
N GLU A 296 -9.13 -11.71 11.05
CA GLU A 296 -8.79 -12.70 12.08
C GLU A 296 -7.53 -13.50 11.73
N ILE A 297 -7.39 -13.92 10.48
CA ILE A 297 -6.22 -14.67 10.01
C ILE A 297 -4.97 -13.81 10.13
N TYR A 298 -5.00 -12.58 9.61
CA TYR A 298 -3.83 -11.69 9.67
C TYR A 298 -3.51 -11.26 11.10
N GLN A 299 -4.49 -11.06 11.97
CA GLN A 299 -4.27 -10.74 13.38
C GLN A 299 -3.59 -11.92 14.10
N LYS A 300 -4.06 -13.16 13.92
CA LYS A 300 -3.40 -14.35 14.49
C LYS A 300 -1.96 -14.50 13.99
N ARG A 301 -1.71 -14.25 12.72
CA ARG A 301 -0.36 -14.26 12.12
C ARG A 301 0.55 -13.20 12.74
N ARG A 302 0.04 -11.96 12.90
CA ARG A 302 0.73 -10.87 13.59
C ARG A 302 1.09 -11.28 15.02
N ASP A 303 0.09 -11.74 15.77
CA ASP A 303 0.23 -12.08 17.17
C ASP A 303 1.25 -13.21 17.38
N ALA A 304 1.17 -14.26 16.56
CA ALA A 304 2.10 -15.38 16.59
C ALA A 304 3.56 -14.93 16.37
N PHE A 305 3.78 -14.07 15.36
CA PHE A 305 5.14 -13.57 15.10
C PHE A 305 5.65 -12.66 16.23
N VAL A 306 4.86 -11.64 16.60
CA VAL A 306 5.26 -10.62 17.60
C VAL A 306 5.51 -11.26 18.96
N GLN A 307 4.62 -12.15 19.40
CA GLN A 307 4.79 -12.86 20.70
C GLN A 307 6.03 -13.76 20.69
N THR A 308 6.30 -14.43 19.59
CA THR A 308 7.50 -15.28 19.46
C THR A 308 8.77 -14.42 19.46
N ALA A 309 8.81 -13.35 18.66
CA ALA A 309 9.95 -12.43 18.61
C ALA A 309 10.29 -11.82 19.98
N ALA A 310 9.27 -11.44 20.75
CA ALA A 310 9.42 -10.86 22.09
C ALA A 310 10.09 -11.83 23.07
N GLN A 311 9.92 -13.16 22.93
CA GLN A 311 10.57 -14.17 23.79
C GLN A 311 12.10 -14.13 23.69
N TYR A 312 12.62 -13.67 22.54
CA TYR A 312 14.05 -13.54 22.27
C TYR A 312 14.57 -12.11 22.44
N GLY A 313 13.73 -11.17 22.86
CA GLY A 313 14.09 -9.76 23.06
C GLY A 313 13.98 -8.89 21.78
N TRP A 314 13.40 -9.41 20.72
CA TRP A 314 13.09 -8.61 19.53
C TRP A 314 11.76 -7.88 19.73
N ASP A 315 11.83 -6.63 20.17
CA ASP A 315 10.67 -5.79 20.44
C ASP A 315 10.16 -5.14 19.14
N ILE A 316 9.12 -5.73 18.58
CA ILE A 316 8.48 -5.27 17.34
C ILE A 316 7.19 -4.53 17.73
N PRO A 317 7.04 -3.23 17.36
CA PRO A 317 5.77 -2.53 17.53
C PRO A 317 4.63 -3.29 16.84
N SER A 318 3.54 -3.53 17.57
CA SER A 318 2.42 -4.29 17.04
C SER A 318 1.76 -3.51 15.90
N PRO A 319 1.65 -4.08 14.68
CA PRO A 319 0.93 -3.45 13.57
C PRO A 319 -0.52 -3.14 13.92
N GLU A 320 -0.99 -1.97 13.51
CA GLU A 320 -2.39 -1.54 13.69
C GLU A 320 -3.29 -1.97 12.52
N GLY A 321 -2.68 -2.27 11.37
CA GLY A 321 -3.38 -2.73 10.18
C GLY A 321 -2.44 -3.16 9.06
N GLY A 322 -3.00 -3.50 7.89
CA GLY A 322 -2.26 -3.96 6.74
C GLY A 322 -1.82 -5.41 6.85
N MET A 323 -0.87 -5.80 6.00
CA MET A 323 -0.35 -7.16 5.93
C MET A 323 1.16 -7.21 6.17
N PHE A 324 1.70 -6.19 6.84
CA PHE A 324 3.13 -6.04 7.08
C PHE A 324 3.42 -5.75 8.54
N MET A 325 4.64 -6.09 8.95
CA MET A 325 5.26 -5.62 10.17
C MET A 325 6.45 -4.74 9.81
N TRP A 326 6.71 -3.72 10.62
CA TRP A 326 7.84 -2.83 10.52
C TRP A 326 8.73 -3.04 11.73
N ALA A 327 9.76 -3.89 11.54
CA ALA A 327 10.55 -4.41 12.63
C ALA A 327 11.93 -3.74 12.71
N PRO A 328 12.40 -3.30 13.89
CA PRO A 328 13.72 -2.73 14.04
C PRO A 328 14.81 -3.77 13.78
N VAL A 329 15.94 -3.34 13.21
CA VAL A 329 17.12 -4.18 13.04
C VAL A 329 18.05 -4.05 14.27
N PRO A 330 19.00 -4.99 14.51
CA PRO A 330 20.04 -4.81 15.51
C PRO A 330 20.85 -3.53 15.27
N SER A 331 21.18 -2.79 16.33
CA SER A 331 21.79 -1.45 16.23
C SER A 331 23.17 -1.40 15.56
N ASN A 332 23.84 -2.54 15.44
CA ASN A 332 25.14 -2.70 14.79
C ASN A 332 25.04 -3.16 13.32
N MET A 333 23.85 -3.25 12.75
CA MET A 333 23.63 -3.72 11.38
C MET A 333 22.84 -2.70 10.55
N THR A 334 23.15 -2.62 9.27
CA THR A 334 22.28 -1.95 8.29
C THR A 334 21.10 -2.86 7.93
N SER A 335 20.00 -2.26 7.46
CA SER A 335 18.80 -3.02 7.05
C SER A 335 19.10 -4.05 5.96
N MET A 336 20.02 -3.73 5.01
CA MET A 336 20.45 -4.67 3.97
C MET A 336 21.28 -5.81 4.54
N ASN A 337 22.28 -5.51 5.36
CA ASN A 337 23.13 -6.55 5.94
C ASN A 337 22.31 -7.49 6.82
N PHE A 338 21.37 -6.95 7.60
CA PHE A 338 20.47 -7.77 8.40
C PHE A 338 19.58 -8.66 7.52
N ALA A 339 18.97 -8.13 6.46
CA ALA A 339 18.14 -8.92 5.55
C ALA A 339 18.92 -10.06 4.85
N LEU A 340 20.17 -9.81 4.45
CA LEU A 340 21.04 -10.83 3.85
C LEU A 340 21.47 -11.88 4.88
N SER A 341 21.88 -11.47 6.09
CA SER A 341 22.25 -12.41 7.16
C SER A 341 21.07 -13.27 7.59
N VAL A 342 19.86 -12.71 7.69
CA VAL A 342 18.64 -13.48 7.96
C VAL A 342 18.38 -14.50 6.85
N MET A 343 18.64 -14.15 5.60
CA MET A 343 18.50 -15.09 4.49
C MET A 343 19.53 -16.21 4.55
N ASP A 344 20.77 -15.89 4.94
CA ASP A 344 21.88 -16.85 5.01
C ASP A 344 21.75 -17.81 6.20
N GLU A 345 21.49 -17.28 7.38
CA GLU A 345 21.57 -18.01 8.64
C GLU A 345 20.22 -18.62 9.06
N CYS A 346 19.10 -17.92 8.75
CA CYS A 346 17.77 -18.36 9.16
C CYS A 346 16.95 -18.98 8.00
N HIS A 347 17.39 -18.82 6.75
CA HIS A 347 16.64 -19.20 5.55
C HIS A 347 15.28 -18.49 5.47
N VAL A 348 15.21 -17.24 5.90
CA VAL A 348 14.02 -16.38 5.85
C VAL A 348 14.30 -15.18 4.97
N VAL A 349 13.37 -14.84 4.08
CA VAL A 349 13.47 -13.67 3.19
C VAL A 349 12.62 -12.54 3.76
N ILE A 350 13.24 -11.42 4.09
CA ILE A 350 12.59 -10.19 4.54
C ILE A 350 13.06 -9.02 3.66
N THR A 351 12.36 -7.89 3.70
CA THR A 351 12.70 -6.74 2.85
C THR A 351 13.42 -5.68 3.69
N PRO A 352 14.63 -5.22 3.31
CA PRO A 352 15.32 -4.15 4.01
C PRO A 352 14.55 -2.84 3.89
N GLY A 353 14.52 -2.07 4.99
CA GLY A 353 13.67 -0.88 5.07
C GLY A 353 14.09 0.24 4.13
N HIS A 354 15.41 0.39 3.88
CA HIS A 354 15.89 1.41 2.94
C HIS A 354 15.42 1.18 1.49
N ALA A 355 14.88 -0.01 1.15
CA ALA A 355 14.22 -0.27 -0.14
C ALA A 355 12.95 0.56 -0.34
N PHE A 356 12.43 1.16 0.73
CA PHE A 356 11.23 2.00 0.72
C PHE A 356 11.55 3.49 0.91
N GLY A 357 12.83 3.85 0.97
CA GLY A 357 13.31 5.21 1.16
C GLY A 357 14.38 5.32 2.25
N PRO A 358 15.14 6.41 2.27
CA PRO A 358 16.25 6.62 3.22
C PRO A 358 15.86 6.51 4.69
N SER A 359 14.68 7.02 5.07
CA SER A 359 14.18 6.95 6.47
C SER A 359 13.73 5.54 6.87
N GLY A 360 13.73 4.60 5.95
CA GLY A 360 13.51 3.18 6.23
C GLY A 360 14.74 2.45 6.78
N GLU A 361 15.92 3.09 6.77
CA GLU A 361 17.12 2.49 7.38
C GLU A 361 16.92 2.28 8.88
N GLY A 362 17.46 1.18 9.41
CA GLY A 362 17.23 0.74 10.78
C GLY A 362 16.00 -0.14 10.98
N TYR A 363 15.26 -0.43 9.92
CA TYR A 363 14.08 -1.30 9.94
C TYR A 363 14.09 -2.32 8.81
N VAL A 364 13.24 -3.36 8.96
CA VAL A 364 12.89 -4.30 7.89
C VAL A 364 11.37 -4.45 7.80
N ARG A 365 10.86 -4.67 6.58
CA ARG A 365 9.47 -5.04 6.37
C ARG A 365 9.33 -6.56 6.33
N ILE A 366 8.39 -7.10 7.10
CA ILE A 366 8.04 -8.51 7.16
C ILE A 366 6.59 -8.67 6.74
N ALA A 367 6.32 -9.48 5.72
CA ALA A 367 4.97 -9.72 5.23
C ALA A 367 4.30 -10.90 5.96
N LEU A 368 3.05 -10.74 6.37
CA LEU A 368 2.23 -11.73 7.06
C LEU A 368 1.58 -12.73 6.08
N VAL A 369 2.31 -13.16 5.04
CA VAL A 369 1.80 -13.95 3.91
C VAL A 369 2.20 -15.43 3.98
N GLN A 370 2.32 -15.94 5.21
CA GLN A 370 2.54 -17.35 5.50
C GLN A 370 1.60 -17.80 6.64
N ASN A 371 1.41 -19.11 6.80
CA ASN A 371 0.66 -19.61 7.94
C ASN A 371 1.37 -19.34 9.28
N GLU A 372 0.61 -19.39 10.38
CA GLU A 372 1.10 -19.09 11.73
C GLU A 372 2.33 -19.92 12.11
N GLY A 373 2.37 -21.21 11.74
CA GLY A 373 3.50 -22.09 12.06
C GLY A 373 4.81 -21.63 11.41
N LYS A 374 4.77 -21.26 10.12
CA LYS A 374 5.94 -20.72 9.41
C LYS A 374 6.37 -19.34 9.92
N LEU A 375 5.40 -18.50 10.31
CA LEU A 375 5.70 -17.20 10.92
C LEU A 375 6.35 -17.36 12.29
N THR A 376 5.85 -18.25 13.13
CA THR A 376 6.47 -18.63 14.42
C THR A 376 7.87 -19.19 14.21
N GLU A 377 8.06 -20.10 13.24
CA GLU A 377 9.37 -20.64 12.90
C GLU A 377 10.37 -19.55 12.49
N ALA A 378 9.93 -18.61 11.62
CA ALA A 378 10.76 -17.50 11.16
C ALA A 378 11.14 -16.57 12.33
N ALA A 379 10.17 -16.18 13.16
CA ALA A 379 10.40 -15.32 14.32
C ALA A 379 11.37 -15.96 15.30
N LYS A 380 11.23 -17.27 15.56
CA LYS A 380 12.12 -18.05 16.43
C LYS A 380 13.55 -18.06 15.89
N LYS A 381 13.76 -18.46 14.62
CA LYS A 381 15.09 -18.51 14.01
C LYS A 381 15.80 -17.16 14.03
N ILE A 382 15.11 -16.09 13.66
CA ILE A 382 15.68 -14.74 13.66
C ILE A 382 15.98 -14.29 15.11
N GLY A 383 15.05 -14.54 16.03
CA GLY A 383 15.21 -14.17 17.42
C GLY A 383 16.39 -14.88 18.12
N GLU A 384 16.51 -16.19 17.93
CA GLU A 384 17.63 -17.00 18.45
C GLU A 384 18.97 -16.52 17.91
N THR A 385 19.04 -16.22 16.60
CA THR A 385 20.31 -15.86 15.93
C THR A 385 20.76 -14.44 16.23
N PHE A 386 19.85 -13.46 16.31
CA PHE A 386 20.25 -12.05 16.31
C PHE A 386 19.85 -11.26 17.57
N PHE A 387 18.96 -11.78 18.44
CA PHE A 387 18.39 -11.02 19.55
C PHE A 387 18.51 -11.71 20.92
N SER A 388 18.90 -12.99 20.99
CA SER A 388 19.05 -13.68 22.27
C SER A 388 20.18 -13.06 23.09
N LYS A 389 20.01 -13.00 24.43
CA LYS A 389 21.00 -12.41 25.36
C LYS A 389 22.38 -13.05 25.26
N GLU A 390 22.46 -14.31 24.85
CA GLU A 390 23.74 -15.02 24.64
C GLU A 390 24.52 -14.46 23.44
N THR A 391 23.81 -13.98 22.40
CA THR A 391 24.42 -13.40 21.20
C THR A 391 24.98 -12.00 21.46
N LEU A 392 24.40 -11.23 22.40
CA LEU A 392 24.82 -9.85 22.74
C LEU A 392 26.09 -9.79 23.64
N THR A 393 26.54 -10.93 24.18
CA THR A 393 27.74 -11.02 25.03
C THR A 393 29.01 -11.37 24.27
N HIS A 394 28.94 -11.63 22.96
CA HIS A 394 30.08 -12.02 22.12
C HIS A 394 30.46 -11.00 21.04
N VAL A 395 30.01 -9.73 21.15
CA VAL A 395 30.38 -8.63 20.24
C VAL A 395 31.13 -7.54 20.99
#